data_9fe391266c564b42a3cbcbe8d2cee9de
#
_entry.id   9fe391266c564b42a3cbcbe8d2cee9de
#
_cell.length_a   1.000
_cell.length_b   1.000
_cell.length_c   1.000
_cell.angle_alpha   90.00
_cell.angle_beta   90.00
_cell.angle_gamma   90.00
#
_symmetry.space_group_name_H-M   'P 1'
#
loop_
_entity.id
_entity.type
_entity.pdbx_description
1 polymer ?
#
loop_
_entity_poly.entity_id
_entity_poly.type
_entity_poly.pdbx_seq_one_letter_code
_entity_poly.pdbx_strand_id
1 'polypeptide(L)'
;MDHRNYTYPADLLDGRIILITGASDGIGRALAIHAAGLGARVILHGRNIAKLESVYDEIEALDGAPRPAIAVLDFATAGSEAYTSLADSLADEFGRLDGLVNNASILGERYSIEQYDAAMWQQVMHVNVTATFAITQVCLPLLHRSPDASIIFTSSGVGRVGKPFWGAYAVSKFATEGLSQVLASEQAHGTLRVNCINPGPVRTAMRRAAYPAEDRDALKTAEHILPTYMYLLGPDSQGVTGQSLDAQ
;
A
#
# COMPACT_ATOMS: atom_id res chain seq x y z
N MET A 1 -11.17 -5.23 -19.52
CA MET A 1 -10.53 -3.88 -19.47
C MET A 1 -9.07 -4.07 -19.10
N ASP A 2 -8.14 -3.39 -19.78
CA ASP A 2 -6.70 -3.43 -19.37
C ASP A 2 -6.49 -2.41 -18.25
N HIS A 3 -6.40 -2.87 -17.02
CA HIS A 3 -6.20 -2.03 -15.83
C HIS A 3 -4.89 -1.23 -15.84
N ARG A 4 -3.88 -1.62 -16.64
CA ARG A 4 -2.59 -0.89 -16.77
C ARG A 4 -2.74 0.42 -17.54
N ASN A 5 -3.74 0.49 -18.40
CA ASN A 5 -4.08 1.65 -19.23
C ASN A 5 -5.48 2.17 -18.84
N TYR A 6 -5.90 1.95 -17.60
CA TYR A 6 -7.19 2.40 -17.12
C TYR A 6 -7.30 3.92 -17.19
N THR A 7 -8.32 4.40 -17.88
CA THR A 7 -8.66 5.81 -17.98
C THR A 7 -9.86 6.09 -17.09
N TYR A 8 -9.82 7.17 -16.35
CA TYR A 8 -10.80 7.48 -15.30
C TYR A 8 -11.13 8.96 -15.28
N PRO A 9 -12.33 9.34 -14.78
CA PRO A 9 -12.73 10.74 -14.60
C PRO A 9 -11.91 11.41 -13.48
N ALA A 10 -11.87 12.74 -13.52
CA ALA A 10 -11.10 13.54 -12.56
C ALA A 10 -11.64 13.45 -11.12
N ASP A 11 -12.87 13.00 -10.93
CA ASP A 11 -13.57 12.83 -9.66
C ASP A 11 -13.74 11.34 -9.26
N LEU A 12 -12.91 10.46 -9.83
CA LEU A 12 -13.01 8.99 -9.63
C LEU A 12 -13.17 8.58 -8.16
N LEU A 13 -12.47 9.27 -7.26
CA LEU A 13 -12.37 8.92 -5.84
C LEU A 13 -13.09 9.94 -4.93
N ASP A 14 -13.97 10.76 -5.51
CA ASP A 14 -14.69 11.78 -4.73
C ASP A 14 -15.42 11.18 -3.52
N GLY A 15 -15.22 11.81 -2.36
CA GLY A 15 -15.81 11.41 -1.09
C GLY A 15 -15.26 10.10 -0.50
N ARG A 16 -14.27 9.44 -1.12
CA ARG A 16 -13.62 8.23 -0.58
C ARG A 16 -12.56 8.59 0.45
N ILE A 17 -12.49 7.81 1.52
CA ILE A 17 -11.50 7.94 2.60
C ILE A 17 -10.51 6.77 2.47
N ILE A 18 -9.24 7.09 2.18
CA ILE A 18 -8.25 6.08 1.81
C ILE A 18 -7.02 6.20 2.72
N LEU A 19 -6.72 5.13 3.46
CA LEU A 19 -5.49 5.00 4.23
C LEU A 19 -4.39 4.38 3.36
N ILE A 20 -3.26 5.10 3.23
CA ILE A 20 -2.11 4.64 2.45
C ILE A 20 -0.91 4.48 3.37
N THR A 21 -0.45 3.23 3.55
CA THR A 21 0.74 2.97 4.37
C THR A 21 2.02 3.20 3.56
N GLY A 22 3.05 3.79 4.20
CA GLY A 22 4.27 4.18 3.52
C GLY A 22 4.08 5.34 2.53
N ALA A 23 3.18 6.28 2.86
CA ALA A 23 2.82 7.43 2.03
C ALA A 23 3.92 8.51 1.92
N SER A 24 5.02 8.39 2.64
CA SER A 24 6.07 9.40 2.71
C SER A 24 7.09 9.38 1.57
N ASP A 25 7.12 8.33 0.72
CA ASP A 25 8.12 8.16 -0.34
C ASP A 25 7.62 7.20 -1.44
N GLY A 26 8.28 7.22 -2.60
CA GLY A 26 8.10 6.27 -3.69
C GLY A 26 6.65 6.11 -4.18
N ILE A 27 6.21 4.88 -4.30
CA ILE A 27 4.86 4.53 -4.80
C ILE A 27 3.78 5.11 -3.88
N GLY A 28 3.93 4.97 -2.56
CA GLY A 28 2.92 5.43 -1.61
C GLY A 28 2.72 6.95 -1.65
N ARG A 29 3.81 7.73 -1.81
CA ARG A 29 3.74 9.18 -1.97
C ARG A 29 3.03 9.57 -3.27
N ALA A 30 3.45 9.02 -4.39
CA ALA A 30 2.83 9.30 -5.69
C ALA A 30 1.34 8.93 -5.70
N LEU A 31 0.99 7.78 -5.11
CA LEU A 31 -0.38 7.33 -4.98
C LEU A 31 -1.22 8.29 -4.11
N ALA A 32 -0.68 8.76 -2.98
CA ALA A 32 -1.39 9.66 -2.08
C ALA A 32 -1.73 11.00 -2.75
N ILE A 33 -0.75 11.63 -3.41
CA ILE A 33 -0.94 12.90 -4.13
C ILE A 33 -1.96 12.71 -5.26
N HIS A 34 -1.81 11.62 -6.03
CA HIS A 34 -2.69 11.37 -7.16
C HIS A 34 -4.13 11.07 -6.73
N ALA A 35 -4.33 10.23 -5.71
CA ALA A 35 -5.66 9.91 -5.20
C ALA A 35 -6.36 11.15 -4.62
N ALA A 36 -5.62 12.03 -3.94
CA ALA A 36 -6.16 13.30 -3.44
C ALA A 36 -6.60 14.21 -4.59
N GLY A 37 -5.81 14.30 -5.67
CA GLY A 37 -6.18 15.04 -6.88
C GLY A 37 -7.42 14.49 -7.61
N LEU A 38 -7.85 13.26 -7.30
CA LEU A 38 -9.08 12.63 -7.81
C LEU A 38 -10.24 12.68 -6.80
N GLY A 39 -10.15 13.53 -5.77
CA GLY A 39 -11.22 13.77 -4.79
C GLY A 39 -11.17 12.89 -3.53
N ALA A 40 -10.18 12.01 -3.38
CA ALA A 40 -10.07 11.22 -2.15
C ALA A 40 -9.57 12.05 -0.96
N ARG A 41 -10.17 11.86 0.22
CA ARG A 41 -9.56 12.25 1.47
C ARG A 41 -8.53 11.19 1.87
N VAL A 42 -7.24 11.48 1.71
CA VAL A 42 -6.17 10.54 1.99
C VAL A 42 -5.65 10.66 3.42
N ILE A 43 -5.36 9.51 4.03
CA ILE A 43 -4.71 9.41 5.33
C ILE A 43 -3.29 8.91 5.07
N LEU A 44 -2.32 9.80 5.33
CA LEU A 44 -0.90 9.60 5.06
C LEU A 44 -0.26 8.87 6.24
N HIS A 45 -0.05 7.56 6.10
CA HIS A 45 0.61 6.79 7.16
C HIS A 45 2.10 6.59 6.86
N GLY A 46 2.92 6.74 7.90
CA GLY A 46 4.36 6.47 7.88
C GLY A 46 5.02 6.81 9.20
N ARG A 47 6.34 6.58 9.29
CA ARG A 47 7.11 6.78 10.53
C ARG A 47 7.83 8.14 10.62
N ASN A 48 8.01 8.82 9.53
CA ASN A 48 8.74 10.10 9.47
C ASN A 48 7.77 11.25 9.25
N ILE A 49 7.50 11.99 10.33
CA ILE A 49 6.53 13.09 10.33
C ILE A 49 6.91 14.17 9.31
N ALA A 50 8.16 14.60 9.24
CA ALA A 50 8.57 15.69 8.34
C ALA A 50 8.37 15.32 6.84
N LYS A 51 8.58 14.03 6.48
CA LYS A 51 8.28 13.56 5.12
C LYS A 51 6.78 13.49 4.85
N LEU A 52 5.97 13.13 5.85
CA LEU A 52 4.51 13.11 5.72
C LEU A 52 3.96 14.53 5.60
N GLU A 53 4.48 15.48 6.37
CA GLU A 53 4.14 16.91 6.28
C GLU A 53 4.46 17.47 4.90
N SER A 54 5.60 17.10 4.31
CA SER A 54 5.92 17.50 2.93
C SER A 54 4.88 17.00 1.91
N VAL A 55 4.39 15.77 2.07
CA VAL A 55 3.32 15.22 1.19
C VAL A 55 1.98 15.89 1.47
N TYR A 56 1.71 16.17 2.74
CA TYR A 56 0.52 16.89 3.18
C TYR A 56 0.45 18.28 2.52
N ASP A 57 1.54 19.07 2.59
CA ASP A 57 1.62 20.38 2.00
C ASP A 57 1.45 20.36 0.47
N GLU A 58 2.02 19.34 -0.19
CA GLU A 58 1.84 19.14 -1.62
C GLU A 58 0.37 18.88 -1.99
N ILE A 59 -0.34 18.09 -1.18
CA ILE A 59 -1.77 17.83 -1.39
C ILE A 59 -2.60 19.07 -1.10
N GLU A 60 -2.31 19.82 -0.03
CA GLU A 60 -3.00 21.09 0.25
C GLU A 60 -2.83 22.14 -0.86
N ALA A 61 -1.73 22.06 -1.61
CA ALA A 61 -1.49 22.94 -2.76
C ALA A 61 -2.28 22.54 -4.02
N LEU A 62 -2.92 21.37 -4.05
CA LEU A 62 -3.77 20.96 -5.17
C LEU A 62 -5.13 21.66 -5.07
N ASP A 63 -5.55 22.30 -6.15
CA ASP A 63 -6.86 22.98 -6.20
C ASP A 63 -8.00 21.95 -6.08
N GLY A 64 -8.89 22.21 -5.12
CA GLY A 64 -10.07 21.37 -4.87
C GLY A 64 -9.82 20.02 -4.19
N ALA A 65 -8.56 19.65 -3.89
CA ALA A 65 -8.30 18.39 -3.19
C ALA A 65 -8.78 18.43 -1.73
N PRO A 66 -9.43 17.35 -1.23
CA PRO A 66 -9.79 17.26 0.18
C PRO A 66 -8.54 17.30 1.07
N ARG A 67 -8.66 18.01 2.20
CA ARG A 67 -7.57 18.12 3.17
C ARG A 67 -7.14 16.74 3.67
N PRO A 68 -5.84 16.34 3.53
CA PRO A 68 -5.38 15.05 4.00
C PRO A 68 -5.28 14.99 5.53
N ALA A 69 -5.06 13.80 6.07
CA ALA A 69 -4.70 13.59 7.47
C ALA A 69 -3.37 12.86 7.58
N ILE A 70 -2.68 13.00 8.73
CA ILE A 70 -1.41 12.32 8.99
C ILE A 70 -1.61 11.31 10.12
N ALA A 71 -1.17 10.07 9.89
CA ALA A 71 -1.17 8.98 10.85
C ALA A 71 0.27 8.48 11.07
N VAL A 72 0.94 8.98 12.11
CA VAL A 72 2.33 8.58 12.42
C VAL A 72 2.33 7.30 13.20
N LEU A 73 2.92 6.23 12.63
CA LEU A 73 3.17 4.97 13.32
C LEU A 73 4.38 4.27 12.72
N ASP A 74 5.35 3.88 13.54
CA ASP A 74 6.49 3.07 13.08
C ASP A 74 6.18 1.58 13.23
N PHE A 75 5.97 0.90 12.12
CA PHE A 75 5.72 -0.54 12.07
C PHE A 75 6.85 -1.39 12.66
N ALA A 76 8.07 -0.85 12.75
CA ALA A 76 9.18 -1.59 13.34
C ALA A 76 9.07 -1.73 14.88
N THR A 77 8.36 -0.81 15.52
CA THR A 77 8.30 -0.71 16.99
C THR A 77 6.89 -0.71 17.58
N ALA A 78 5.87 -0.59 16.73
CA ALA A 78 4.48 -0.52 17.17
C ALA A 78 4.01 -1.82 17.84
N GLY A 79 3.47 -1.70 19.07
CA GLY A 79 2.75 -2.77 19.73
C GLY A 79 1.26 -2.77 19.38
N SER A 80 0.54 -3.80 19.81
CA SER A 80 -0.91 -3.97 19.52
C SER A 80 -1.77 -2.76 19.90
N GLU A 81 -1.48 -2.13 21.04
CA GLU A 81 -2.20 -0.95 21.53
C GLU A 81 -2.10 0.24 20.55
N ALA A 82 -0.94 0.41 19.92
CA ALA A 82 -0.75 1.50 18.97
C ALA A 82 -1.63 1.34 17.72
N TYR A 83 -1.82 0.11 17.23
CA TYR A 83 -2.74 -0.17 16.11
C TYR A 83 -4.20 0.05 16.51
N THR A 84 -4.60 -0.37 17.70
CA THR A 84 -5.95 -0.14 18.23
C THR A 84 -6.23 1.35 18.38
N SER A 85 -5.31 2.10 19.00
CA SER A 85 -5.44 3.55 19.15
C SER A 85 -5.52 4.29 17.82
N LEU A 86 -4.77 3.82 16.80
CA LEU A 86 -4.90 4.36 15.46
C LEU A 86 -6.29 4.10 14.87
N ALA A 87 -6.79 2.86 14.99
CA ALA A 87 -8.13 2.53 14.47
C ALA A 87 -9.24 3.32 15.17
N ASP A 88 -9.14 3.51 16.48
CA ASP A 88 -10.09 4.32 17.25
C ASP A 88 -10.06 5.78 16.79
N SER A 89 -8.88 6.36 16.60
CA SER A 89 -8.73 7.73 16.07
C SER A 89 -9.33 7.87 14.67
N LEU A 90 -9.13 6.87 13.81
CA LEU A 90 -9.72 6.84 12.47
C LEU A 90 -11.25 6.69 12.52
N ALA A 91 -11.76 5.91 13.47
CA ALA A 91 -13.20 5.74 13.68
C ALA A 91 -13.86 7.05 14.13
N ASP A 92 -13.23 7.76 15.06
CA ASP A 92 -13.72 9.01 15.62
C ASP A 92 -13.70 10.14 14.58
N GLU A 93 -12.65 10.23 13.75
CA GLU A 93 -12.50 11.32 12.78
C GLU A 93 -13.26 11.06 11.49
N PHE A 94 -13.27 9.83 10.99
CA PHE A 94 -13.77 9.51 9.65
C PHE A 94 -15.01 8.63 9.63
N GLY A 95 -15.25 7.86 10.68
CA GLY A 95 -16.39 6.93 10.78
C GLY A 95 -16.26 5.66 9.92
N ARG A 96 -15.60 5.72 8.76
CA ARG A 96 -15.38 4.59 7.82
C ARG A 96 -14.06 4.72 7.08
N LEU A 97 -13.67 3.66 6.41
CA LEU A 97 -12.64 3.67 5.36
C LEU A 97 -13.21 3.06 4.07
N ASP A 98 -12.92 3.70 2.94
CA ASP A 98 -13.30 3.21 1.60
C ASP A 98 -12.12 2.53 0.89
N GLY A 99 -10.90 2.74 1.39
CA GLY A 99 -9.71 2.09 0.87
C GLY A 99 -8.60 1.94 1.91
N LEU A 100 -7.88 0.81 1.82
CA LEU A 100 -6.64 0.58 2.55
C LEU A 100 -5.57 0.10 1.57
N VAL A 101 -4.50 0.89 1.41
CA VAL A 101 -3.35 0.47 0.60
C VAL A 101 -2.18 0.08 1.50
N ASN A 102 -1.96 -1.22 1.62
CA ASN A 102 -0.82 -1.81 2.30
C ASN A 102 0.42 -1.74 1.40
N ASN A 103 1.12 -0.60 1.44
CA ASN A 103 2.29 -0.35 0.60
C ASN A 103 3.60 -0.26 1.41
N ALA A 104 3.54 0.06 2.70
CA ALA A 104 4.72 0.13 3.55
C ALA A 104 5.49 -1.19 3.56
N SER A 105 6.79 -1.13 3.30
CA SER A 105 7.69 -2.29 3.40
C SER A 105 9.14 -1.87 3.49
N ILE A 106 10.00 -2.75 3.99
CA ILE A 106 11.45 -2.62 3.95
C ILE A 106 12.07 -3.74 3.12
N LEU A 107 13.17 -3.43 2.44
CA LEU A 107 13.88 -4.39 1.60
C LEU A 107 14.67 -5.42 2.44
N GLY A 108 15.21 -4.98 3.56
CA GLY A 108 16.24 -5.73 4.28
C GLY A 108 17.55 -5.82 3.47
N GLU A 109 18.25 -6.90 3.65
CA GLU A 109 19.55 -7.16 3.01
C GLU A 109 19.40 -8.14 1.84
N ARG A 110 20.37 -8.09 0.92
CA ARG A 110 20.43 -8.98 -0.24
C ARG A 110 21.59 -9.97 -0.09
N TYR A 111 21.37 -10.99 0.72
CA TYR A 111 22.31 -12.07 0.99
C TYR A 111 21.72 -13.45 0.66
N SER A 112 22.57 -14.47 0.57
CA SER A 112 22.12 -15.86 0.51
C SER A 112 21.39 -16.22 1.82
N ILE A 113 20.52 -17.20 1.80
CA ILE A 113 19.81 -17.67 3.01
C ILE A 113 20.81 -18.11 4.09
N GLU A 114 21.90 -18.76 3.68
CA GLU A 114 22.95 -19.24 4.57
C GLU A 114 23.64 -18.11 5.37
N GLN A 115 23.74 -16.91 4.77
CA GLN A 115 24.44 -15.76 5.34
C GLN A 115 23.51 -14.65 5.81
N TYR A 116 22.18 -14.87 5.74
CA TYR A 116 21.22 -13.84 6.08
C TYR A 116 21.18 -13.59 7.58
N ASP A 117 21.29 -12.33 7.99
CA ASP A 117 21.24 -11.94 9.39
C ASP A 117 19.83 -12.23 9.98
N ALA A 118 19.79 -12.94 11.11
CA ALA A 118 18.56 -13.36 11.74
C ALA A 118 17.74 -12.19 12.31
N ALA A 119 18.38 -11.13 12.80
CA ALA A 119 17.69 -9.96 13.32
C ALA A 119 17.08 -9.15 12.17
N MET A 120 17.81 -8.99 11.07
CA MET A 120 17.28 -8.36 9.86
C MET A 120 16.11 -9.19 9.27
N TRP A 121 16.21 -10.52 9.27
CA TRP A 121 15.10 -11.39 8.87
C TRP A 121 13.85 -11.10 9.70
N GLN A 122 13.98 -11.10 11.03
CA GLN A 122 12.85 -10.83 11.92
C GLN A 122 12.27 -9.44 11.68
N GLN A 123 13.12 -8.43 11.49
CA GLN A 123 12.68 -7.07 11.22
C GLN A 123 11.88 -6.97 9.91
N VAL A 124 12.35 -7.59 8.83
CA VAL A 124 11.64 -7.61 7.54
C VAL A 124 10.29 -8.31 7.68
N MET A 125 10.25 -9.49 8.32
CA MET A 125 9.00 -10.22 8.53
C MET A 125 8.04 -9.44 9.44
N HIS A 126 8.54 -8.78 10.47
CA HIS A 126 7.73 -7.96 11.36
C HIS A 126 7.08 -6.79 10.60
N VAL A 127 7.87 -5.99 9.89
CA VAL A 127 7.36 -4.80 9.17
C VAL A 127 6.48 -5.19 7.98
N ASN A 128 6.94 -6.14 7.16
CA ASN A 128 6.26 -6.42 5.88
C ASN A 128 5.06 -7.35 6.03
N VAL A 129 5.01 -8.17 7.10
CA VAL A 129 3.97 -9.20 7.28
C VAL A 129 3.15 -8.92 8.54
N THR A 130 3.78 -8.94 9.72
CA THR A 130 3.06 -8.82 11.00
C THR A 130 2.36 -7.48 11.13
N ALA A 131 3.06 -6.38 10.83
CA ALA A 131 2.48 -5.04 10.88
C ALA A 131 1.40 -4.82 9.80
N THR A 132 1.63 -5.36 8.59
CA THR A 132 0.63 -5.35 7.51
C THR A 132 -0.64 -6.10 7.91
N PHE A 133 -0.51 -7.25 8.55
CA PHE A 133 -1.64 -7.98 9.13
C PHE A 133 -2.33 -7.14 10.22
N ALA A 134 -1.58 -6.61 11.18
CA ALA A 134 -2.13 -5.87 12.31
C ALA A 134 -2.94 -4.64 11.88
N ILE A 135 -2.38 -3.80 10.99
CA ILE A 135 -3.10 -2.61 10.47
C ILE A 135 -4.33 -3.03 9.66
N THR A 136 -4.24 -4.09 8.87
CA THR A 136 -5.40 -4.60 8.12
C THR A 136 -6.49 -5.04 9.08
N GLN A 137 -6.16 -5.85 10.09
CA GLN A 137 -7.11 -6.38 11.07
C GLN A 137 -7.87 -5.28 11.80
N VAL A 138 -7.18 -4.26 12.31
CA VAL A 138 -7.83 -3.17 13.06
C VAL A 138 -8.64 -2.24 12.16
N CYS A 139 -8.35 -2.16 10.86
CA CYS A 139 -9.10 -1.37 9.89
C CYS A 139 -10.33 -2.10 9.32
N LEU A 140 -10.44 -3.43 9.41
CA LEU A 140 -11.58 -4.18 8.87
C LEU A 140 -12.95 -3.65 9.33
N PRO A 141 -13.18 -3.33 10.62
CA PRO A 141 -14.46 -2.78 11.06
C PRO A 141 -14.84 -1.46 10.37
N LEU A 142 -13.86 -0.62 10.05
CA LEU A 142 -14.09 0.65 9.32
C LEU A 142 -14.34 0.41 7.83
N LEU A 143 -13.63 -0.54 7.22
CA LEU A 143 -13.83 -0.93 5.82
C LEU A 143 -15.21 -1.58 5.61
N HIS A 144 -15.69 -2.37 6.57
CA HIS A 144 -17.04 -2.95 6.50
C HIS A 144 -18.19 -1.92 6.60
N ARG A 145 -17.91 -0.68 7.06
CA ARG A 145 -18.89 0.41 7.05
C ARG A 145 -19.02 1.10 5.69
N SER A 146 -18.07 0.84 4.78
CA SER A 146 -18.15 1.36 3.42
C SER A 146 -19.07 0.50 2.55
N PRO A 147 -19.86 1.11 1.66
CA PRO A 147 -20.66 0.37 0.68
C PRO A 147 -19.80 -0.26 -0.43
N ASP A 148 -18.56 0.21 -0.62
CA ASP A 148 -17.65 -0.23 -1.68
C ASP A 148 -16.19 -0.04 -1.25
N ALA A 149 -15.70 -0.90 -0.33
CA ALA A 149 -14.34 -0.83 0.15
C ALA A 149 -13.36 -1.66 -0.69
N SER A 150 -12.10 -1.22 -0.73
CA SER A 150 -11.02 -1.92 -1.42
C SER A 150 -9.76 -1.99 -0.56
N ILE A 151 -9.22 -3.19 -0.36
CA ILE A 151 -7.89 -3.41 0.20
C ILE A 151 -6.93 -3.77 -0.93
N ILE A 152 -5.81 -3.06 -0.99
CA ILE A 152 -4.74 -3.34 -1.94
C ILE A 152 -3.47 -3.66 -1.18
N PHE A 153 -2.86 -4.80 -1.50
CA PHE A 153 -1.54 -5.16 -1.02
C PHE A 153 -0.50 -4.94 -2.12
N THR A 154 0.50 -4.10 -1.86
CA THR A 154 1.63 -3.92 -2.78
C THR A 154 2.60 -5.08 -2.61
N SER A 155 2.55 -6.01 -3.56
CA SER A 155 3.39 -7.20 -3.67
C SER A 155 4.66 -6.93 -4.49
N SER A 156 5.19 -7.95 -5.12
CA SER A 156 6.37 -7.89 -6.00
C SER A 156 6.43 -9.16 -6.84
N GLY A 157 7.11 -9.12 -7.98
CA GLY A 157 7.40 -10.33 -8.76
C GLY A 157 8.14 -11.41 -7.96
N VAL A 158 8.96 -11.01 -6.96
CA VAL A 158 9.63 -11.97 -6.05
C VAL A 158 8.69 -12.54 -4.97
N GLY A 159 7.46 -12.07 -4.86
CA GLY A 159 6.41 -12.68 -4.05
C GLY A 159 5.67 -13.81 -4.76
N ARG A 160 5.93 -14.04 -6.05
CA ARG A 160 5.35 -15.12 -6.87
C ARG A 160 6.40 -16.12 -7.32
N VAL A 161 7.62 -15.66 -7.58
CA VAL A 161 8.75 -16.50 -7.97
C VAL A 161 9.98 -16.09 -7.17
N GLY A 162 10.49 -17.00 -6.34
CA GLY A 162 11.69 -16.79 -5.53
C GLY A 162 12.91 -16.52 -6.41
N LYS A 163 13.77 -15.59 -5.98
CA LYS A 163 15.04 -15.28 -6.66
C LYS A 163 16.19 -15.34 -5.67
N PRO A 164 17.39 -15.79 -6.09
CA PRO A 164 18.57 -15.77 -5.24
C PRO A 164 18.84 -14.39 -4.63
N PHE A 165 19.30 -14.36 -3.40
CA PHE A 165 19.67 -13.15 -2.65
C PHE A 165 18.52 -12.20 -2.30
N TRP A 166 17.25 -12.63 -2.40
CA TRP A 166 16.12 -11.83 -1.99
C TRP A 166 15.56 -12.17 -0.59
N GLY A 167 16.06 -13.24 0.01
CA GLY A 167 15.89 -13.63 1.40
C GLY A 167 14.54 -13.30 2.01
N ALA A 168 14.56 -12.60 3.14
CA ALA A 168 13.35 -12.22 3.89
C ALA A 168 12.35 -11.40 3.07
N TYR A 169 12.83 -10.51 2.17
CA TYR A 169 11.92 -9.70 1.35
C TYR A 169 11.04 -10.56 0.44
N ALA A 170 11.65 -11.52 -0.29
CA ALA A 170 10.86 -12.41 -1.14
C ALA A 170 9.86 -13.20 -0.32
N VAL A 171 10.29 -13.82 0.79
CA VAL A 171 9.40 -14.59 1.69
C VAL A 171 8.28 -13.71 2.22
N SER A 172 8.57 -12.46 2.62
CA SER A 172 7.54 -11.53 3.09
C SER A 172 6.51 -11.19 1.99
N LYS A 173 6.93 -11.11 0.72
CA LYS A 173 6.00 -10.82 -0.39
C LYS A 173 5.18 -12.06 -0.78
N PHE A 174 5.72 -13.29 -0.64
CA PHE A 174 4.89 -14.51 -0.70
C PHE A 174 3.82 -14.53 0.41
N ALA A 175 4.20 -14.14 1.64
CA ALA A 175 3.26 -14.02 2.74
C ALA A 175 2.18 -12.95 2.47
N THR A 176 2.54 -11.83 1.84
CA THR A 176 1.60 -10.78 1.41
C THR A 176 0.58 -11.33 0.39
N GLU A 177 1.02 -12.09 -0.61
CA GLU A 177 0.13 -12.75 -1.58
C GLU A 177 -0.81 -13.75 -0.88
N GLY A 178 -0.27 -14.56 0.06
CA GLY A 178 -1.06 -15.50 0.84
C GLY A 178 -2.11 -14.82 1.73
N LEU A 179 -1.72 -13.74 2.43
CA LEU A 179 -2.63 -12.95 3.27
C LEU A 179 -3.79 -12.36 2.45
N SER A 180 -3.48 -11.83 1.27
CA SER A 180 -4.49 -11.30 0.36
C SER A 180 -5.50 -12.36 -0.08
N GLN A 181 -5.02 -13.56 -0.44
CA GLN A 181 -5.89 -14.66 -0.87
C GLN A 181 -6.80 -15.17 0.25
N VAL A 182 -6.25 -15.34 1.46
CA VAL A 182 -7.02 -15.74 2.65
C VAL A 182 -8.11 -14.71 2.93
N LEU A 183 -7.75 -13.44 3.04
CA LEU A 183 -8.70 -12.37 3.34
C LEU A 183 -9.75 -12.21 2.23
N ALA A 184 -9.37 -12.30 0.96
CA ALA A 184 -10.31 -12.27 -0.15
C ALA A 184 -11.35 -13.39 -0.08
N SER A 185 -10.91 -14.60 0.30
CA SER A 185 -11.80 -15.75 0.48
C SER A 185 -12.77 -15.56 1.66
N GLU A 186 -12.28 -15.00 2.78
CA GLU A 186 -13.11 -14.67 3.94
C GLU A 186 -14.17 -13.60 3.62
N GLN A 187 -13.86 -12.68 2.70
CA GLN A 187 -14.74 -11.57 2.29
C GLN A 187 -15.60 -11.88 1.06
N ALA A 188 -15.60 -13.13 0.55
CA ALA A 188 -16.23 -13.50 -0.73
C ALA A 188 -17.74 -13.20 -0.83
N HIS A 189 -18.43 -13.04 0.29
CA HIS A 189 -19.87 -12.74 0.34
C HIS A 189 -20.18 -11.27 0.68
N GLY A 190 -19.16 -10.43 0.82
CA GLY A 190 -19.29 -9.01 1.15
C GLY A 190 -19.05 -8.08 -0.04
N THR A 191 -19.04 -6.78 0.24
CA THR A 191 -18.71 -5.72 -0.73
C THR A 191 -17.23 -5.35 -0.69
N LEU A 192 -16.48 -5.82 0.33
CA LEU A 192 -15.06 -5.56 0.49
C LEU A 192 -14.24 -6.37 -0.52
N ARG A 193 -13.52 -5.68 -1.39
CA ARG A 193 -12.61 -6.27 -2.38
C ARG A 193 -11.20 -6.31 -1.83
N VAL A 194 -10.47 -7.40 -2.08
CA VAL A 194 -9.10 -7.60 -1.60
C VAL A 194 -8.23 -8.10 -2.73
N ASN A 195 -7.21 -7.33 -3.10
CA ASN A 195 -6.35 -7.66 -4.23
C ASN A 195 -4.87 -7.35 -3.94
N CYS A 196 -3.98 -7.99 -4.70
CA CYS A 196 -2.55 -7.67 -4.75
C CYS A 196 -2.22 -6.90 -6.02
N ILE A 197 -1.19 -6.05 -5.95
CA ILE A 197 -0.53 -5.45 -7.11
C ILE A 197 0.96 -5.79 -7.06
N ASN A 198 1.47 -6.38 -8.16
CA ASN A 198 2.90 -6.39 -8.45
C ASN A 198 3.23 -5.10 -9.24
N PRO A 199 3.93 -4.13 -8.65
CA PRO A 199 4.23 -2.86 -9.32
C PRO A 199 5.26 -3.01 -10.45
N GLY A 200 5.99 -4.13 -10.50
CA GLY A 200 7.16 -4.29 -11.37
C GLY A 200 8.35 -3.41 -10.95
N PRO A 201 9.34 -3.23 -11.83
CA PRO A 201 10.48 -2.33 -11.58
C PRO A 201 10.07 -0.85 -11.65
N VAL A 202 10.08 -0.15 -10.52
CA VAL A 202 9.71 1.27 -10.42
C VAL A 202 10.88 2.09 -9.89
N ARG A 203 11.07 3.30 -10.41
CA ARG A 203 12.10 4.27 -10.01
C ARG A 203 11.85 4.77 -8.58
N THR A 204 12.31 4.01 -7.58
CA THR A 204 12.19 4.32 -6.16
C THR A 204 13.55 4.22 -5.44
N ALA A 205 13.62 4.75 -4.23
CA ALA A 205 14.79 4.59 -3.37
C ALA A 205 15.05 3.10 -3.04
N MET A 206 13.99 2.32 -2.80
CA MET A 206 14.09 0.87 -2.55
C MET A 206 14.66 0.14 -3.78
N ARG A 207 14.22 0.47 -5.01
CA ARG A 207 14.76 -0.14 -6.24
C ARG A 207 16.23 0.18 -6.42
N ARG A 208 16.64 1.42 -6.16
CA ARG A 208 18.05 1.82 -6.20
C ARG A 208 18.90 1.04 -5.20
N ALA A 209 18.39 0.80 -3.99
CA ALA A 209 19.08 0.00 -2.99
C ALA A 209 19.23 -1.47 -3.42
N ALA A 210 18.18 -2.03 -4.08
CA ALA A 210 18.20 -3.40 -4.58
C ALA A 210 19.13 -3.60 -5.80
N TYR A 211 19.23 -2.59 -6.66
CA TYR A 211 19.98 -2.63 -7.92
C TYR A 211 20.75 -1.31 -8.13
N PRO A 212 21.90 -1.11 -7.41
CA PRO A 212 22.63 0.17 -7.47
C PRO A 212 23.20 0.52 -8.85
N ALA A 213 23.51 -0.50 -9.68
CA ALA A 213 24.08 -0.34 -11.02
C ALA A 213 23.02 -0.27 -12.14
N GLU A 214 21.74 -0.34 -11.80
CA GLU A 214 20.66 -0.29 -12.81
C GLU A 214 20.46 1.13 -13.34
N ASP A 215 20.27 1.25 -14.64
CA ASP A 215 19.92 2.54 -15.26
C ASP A 215 18.53 2.99 -14.76
N ARG A 216 18.53 4.07 -14.00
CA ARG A 216 17.30 4.62 -13.41
C ARG A 216 16.38 5.25 -14.46
N ASP A 217 16.91 5.75 -15.55
CA ASP A 217 16.14 6.44 -16.57
C ASP A 217 15.40 5.48 -17.49
N ALA A 218 15.85 4.23 -17.52
CA ALA A 218 15.13 3.13 -18.17
C ALA A 218 13.93 2.61 -17.35
N LEU A 219 13.82 2.99 -16.06
CA LEU A 219 12.72 2.55 -15.19
C LEU A 219 11.49 3.45 -15.33
N LYS A 220 10.31 2.84 -15.31
CA LYS A 220 9.05 3.58 -15.14
C LYS A 220 9.03 4.32 -13.81
N THR A 221 8.44 5.51 -13.79
CA THR A 221 8.19 6.25 -12.55
C THR A 221 6.97 5.68 -11.81
N ALA A 222 6.73 6.13 -10.58
CA ALA A 222 5.58 5.66 -9.81
C ALA A 222 4.25 6.03 -10.48
N GLU A 223 4.18 7.15 -11.14
CA GLU A 223 2.97 7.65 -11.85
C GLU A 223 2.51 6.69 -12.96
N HIS A 224 3.43 6.01 -13.63
CA HIS A 224 3.09 5.07 -14.70
C HIS A 224 2.34 3.81 -14.26
N ILE A 225 2.39 3.50 -12.96
CA ILE A 225 1.72 2.32 -12.41
C ILE A 225 0.43 2.65 -11.65
N LEU A 226 0.12 3.94 -11.45
CA LEU A 226 -1.07 4.37 -10.72
C LEU A 226 -2.39 3.96 -11.37
N PRO A 227 -2.53 3.84 -12.70
CA PRO A 227 -3.79 3.39 -13.29
C PRO A 227 -4.32 2.08 -12.70
N THR A 228 -3.46 1.10 -12.41
CA THR A 228 -3.88 -0.15 -11.77
C THR A 228 -4.39 0.06 -10.34
N TYR A 229 -3.77 0.96 -9.57
CA TYR A 229 -4.26 1.32 -8.23
C TYR A 229 -5.60 2.05 -8.32
N MET A 230 -5.73 3.00 -9.24
CA MET A 230 -6.98 3.73 -9.46
C MET A 230 -8.12 2.81 -9.88
N TYR A 231 -7.85 1.85 -10.77
CA TYR A 231 -8.81 0.82 -11.13
C TYR A 231 -9.33 0.06 -9.90
N LEU A 232 -8.43 -0.42 -9.03
CA LEU A 232 -8.81 -1.19 -7.85
C LEU A 232 -9.44 -0.34 -6.74
N LEU A 233 -9.10 0.94 -6.64
CA LEU A 233 -9.72 1.88 -5.69
C LEU A 233 -11.06 2.42 -6.19
N GLY A 234 -11.29 2.44 -7.50
CA GLY A 234 -12.50 2.95 -8.12
C GLY A 234 -13.63 1.91 -8.21
N PRO A 235 -14.83 2.36 -8.62
CA PRO A 235 -16.02 1.51 -8.71
C PRO A 235 -15.95 0.48 -9.85
N ASP A 236 -15.15 0.71 -10.90
CA ASP A 236 -15.10 -0.16 -12.09
C ASP A 236 -14.49 -1.54 -11.79
N SER A 237 -13.87 -1.72 -10.62
CA SER A 237 -13.35 -3.00 -10.15
C SER A 237 -14.31 -3.75 -9.22
N GLN A 238 -15.61 -3.35 -9.17
CA GLN A 238 -16.60 -4.14 -8.44
C GLN A 238 -16.64 -5.59 -8.93
N GLY A 239 -16.61 -6.53 -7.99
CA GLY A 239 -16.50 -7.96 -8.28
C GLY A 239 -15.08 -8.47 -8.55
N VAL A 240 -14.06 -7.59 -8.63
CA VAL A 240 -12.64 -8.00 -8.75
C VAL A 240 -12.07 -8.15 -7.35
N THR A 241 -11.92 -9.39 -6.91
CA THR A 241 -11.33 -9.75 -5.61
C THR A 241 -10.49 -11.02 -5.72
N GLY A 242 -9.52 -11.21 -4.83
CA GLY A 242 -8.62 -12.37 -4.82
C GLY A 242 -7.61 -12.38 -5.96
N GLN A 243 -7.44 -11.27 -6.69
CA GLN A 243 -6.54 -11.20 -7.83
C GLN A 243 -5.18 -10.64 -7.43
N SER A 244 -4.16 -11.05 -8.19
CA SER A 244 -2.81 -10.49 -8.10
C SER A 244 -2.43 -9.91 -9.48
N LEU A 245 -2.55 -8.58 -9.61
CA LEU A 245 -2.44 -7.85 -10.88
C LEU A 245 -1.02 -7.34 -11.10
N ASP A 246 -0.57 -7.33 -12.34
CA ASP A 246 0.68 -6.68 -12.75
C ASP A 246 0.40 -5.26 -13.23
N ALA A 247 1.08 -4.26 -12.64
CA ALA A 247 0.90 -2.86 -13.03
C ALA A 247 1.77 -2.43 -14.23
N GLN A 248 2.58 -3.35 -14.77
CA GLN A 248 3.42 -3.12 -15.95
C GLN A 248 3.32 -4.27 -16.95
#